data_7aeabe7ad58b4f45c9d4a0ef5b7df7f7
#
_entry.id   7aeabe7ad58b4f45c9d4a0ef5b7df7f7
#
_cell.length_a   1.000
_cell.length_b   1.000
_cell.length_c   1.000
_cell.angle_alpha   90.00
_cell.angle_beta   90.00
_cell.angle_gamma   90.00
#
_symmetry.space_group_name_H-M   'P 1'
#
loop_
_entity.id
_entity.type
_entity.pdbx_description
1 polymer ?
#
loop_
_entity_poly.entity_id
_entity_poly.type
_entity_poly.pdbx_seq_one_letter_code
_entity_poly.pdbx_strand_id
1 'polypeptide(L)'
;MFDELAFPRTAKYDERWIRDNALGENALCQAEGLARHLPFSSGMRVLDLGCGKAASSIFLAREFAVQVWATDSGTSATDNFKRAIALESETRVFPVRVDAHSLPFAKEFFDAVVAIDSYLYFGTDERYLPYIVQFIKPGGFIGVVDIGFRREIGSIAEAPEYLRPQYEKYWSSIHAIECWKQHWQKTGLVDVQHAQFLPQSDWLLRNYWVERPPNQNEDPIMRAVQNDDERVIGLFCLVARKR
;
A
#
# COMPACT_ATOMS: atom_id res chain seq x y z
N MET A 1 -19.30 11.17 -2.53
CA MET A 1 -19.79 10.58 -1.27
C MET A 1 -19.07 9.26 -1.09
N PHE A 2 -18.47 9.04 0.09
CA PHE A 2 -17.83 7.78 0.45
C PHE A 2 -18.84 6.64 0.28
N ASP A 3 -18.46 5.59 -0.43
CA ASP A 3 -19.34 4.44 -0.61
C ASP A 3 -19.08 3.43 0.54
N GLU A 4 -19.85 3.58 1.58
CA GLU A 4 -19.83 2.69 2.76
C GLU A 4 -20.10 1.22 2.38
N LEU A 5 -20.82 0.98 1.29
CA LEU A 5 -21.09 -0.37 0.81
C LEU A 5 -19.84 -1.00 0.17
N ALA A 6 -18.98 -0.17 -0.42
CA ALA A 6 -17.72 -0.66 -0.98
C ALA A 6 -16.67 -0.94 0.09
N PHE A 7 -16.69 -0.20 1.22
CA PHE A 7 -15.69 -0.35 2.30
C PHE A 7 -16.37 -0.36 3.69
N PRO A 8 -17.19 -1.39 4.01
CA PRO A 8 -18.01 -1.41 5.22
C PRO A 8 -17.22 -1.52 6.53
N ARG A 9 -15.99 -2.01 6.48
CA ARG A 9 -15.11 -2.04 7.66
C ARG A 9 -14.48 -0.69 7.92
N THR A 10 -14.01 -0.02 6.88
CA THR A 10 -13.46 1.33 6.94
C THR A 10 -14.50 2.35 7.43
N ALA A 11 -15.76 2.21 7.02
CA ALA A 11 -16.87 3.07 7.44
C ALA A 11 -17.12 3.11 8.97
N LYS A 12 -16.55 2.18 9.73
CA LYS A 12 -16.64 2.17 11.20
C LYS A 12 -15.67 3.14 11.88
N TYR A 13 -14.68 3.64 11.14
CA TYR A 13 -13.63 4.49 11.68
C TYR A 13 -13.97 5.96 11.49
N ASP A 14 -13.58 6.77 12.46
CA ASP A 14 -13.74 8.22 12.39
C ASP A 14 -12.93 8.81 11.24
N GLU A 15 -13.58 9.57 10.34
CA GLU A 15 -12.94 10.14 9.16
C GLU A 15 -11.80 11.09 9.50
N ARG A 16 -11.91 11.86 10.59
CA ARG A 16 -10.86 12.75 11.04
C ARG A 16 -9.65 11.96 11.49
N TRP A 17 -9.87 10.86 12.25
CA TRP A 17 -8.78 9.98 12.64
C TRP A 17 -8.07 9.38 11.41
N ILE A 18 -8.82 8.95 10.40
CA ILE A 18 -8.24 8.43 9.15
C ILE A 18 -7.37 9.50 8.50
N ARG A 19 -7.88 10.73 8.32
CA ARG A 19 -7.14 11.85 7.73
C ARG A 19 -5.89 12.22 8.52
N ASP A 20 -5.99 12.30 9.83
CA ASP A 20 -4.87 12.67 10.71
C ASP A 20 -3.74 11.62 10.69
N ASN A 21 -4.05 10.37 10.34
CA ASN A 21 -3.12 9.25 10.30
C ASN A 21 -2.80 8.72 8.89
N ALA A 22 -3.36 9.26 7.84
CA ALA A 22 -2.95 8.99 6.47
C ALA A 22 -1.71 9.80 6.08
N LEU A 23 -0.85 9.24 5.24
CA LEU A 23 0.26 9.95 4.57
C LEU A 23 0.04 10.07 3.07
N GLY A 24 -0.81 9.26 2.50
CA GLY A 24 -1.27 9.23 1.11
C GLY A 24 -2.79 9.22 1.04
N GLU A 25 -3.32 8.38 0.20
CA GLU A 25 -4.75 8.11 0.08
C GLU A 25 -5.28 7.38 1.33
N ASN A 26 -6.57 7.05 1.33
CA ASN A 26 -7.19 6.35 2.46
C ASN A 26 -6.58 4.93 2.64
N ALA A 27 -5.59 4.83 3.53
CA ALA A 27 -4.90 3.57 3.82
C ALA A 27 -5.84 2.47 4.32
N LEU A 28 -6.96 2.81 4.98
CA LEU A 28 -7.94 1.82 5.46
C LEU A 28 -8.73 1.22 4.29
N CYS A 29 -9.19 2.04 3.34
CA CYS A 29 -9.86 1.55 2.14
C CYS A 29 -8.93 0.66 1.30
N GLN A 30 -7.66 1.05 1.18
CA GLN A 30 -6.66 0.25 0.48
C GLN A 30 -6.43 -1.08 1.20
N ALA A 31 -6.27 -1.06 2.54
CA ALA A 31 -6.11 -2.26 3.35
C ALA A 31 -7.34 -3.18 3.27
N GLU A 32 -8.56 -2.61 3.31
CA GLU A 32 -9.79 -3.38 3.17
C GLU A 32 -9.93 -4.00 1.78
N GLY A 33 -9.58 -3.25 0.73
CA GLY A 33 -9.56 -3.75 -0.64
C GLY A 33 -8.59 -4.92 -0.80
N LEU A 34 -7.38 -4.78 -0.29
CA LEU A 34 -6.34 -5.82 -0.30
C LEU A 34 -6.78 -7.06 0.48
N ALA A 35 -7.37 -6.86 1.66
CA ALA A 35 -7.77 -7.95 2.55
C ALA A 35 -8.82 -8.90 1.95
N ARG A 36 -9.56 -8.48 0.92
CA ARG A 36 -10.50 -9.37 0.20
C ARG A 36 -9.81 -10.48 -0.58
N HIS A 37 -8.53 -10.30 -0.88
CA HIS A 37 -7.72 -11.22 -1.69
C HIS A 37 -6.66 -11.94 -0.86
N LEU A 38 -6.65 -11.73 0.47
CA LEU A 38 -5.75 -12.37 1.42
C LEU A 38 -6.54 -13.21 2.42
N PRO A 39 -6.16 -14.48 2.66
CA PRO A 39 -6.88 -15.37 3.57
C PRO A 39 -6.53 -15.09 5.03
N PHE A 40 -6.71 -13.86 5.50
CA PHE A 40 -6.40 -13.50 6.86
C PHE A 40 -7.20 -14.32 7.88
N SER A 41 -6.52 -14.80 8.90
CA SER A 41 -7.11 -15.48 10.04
C SER A 41 -6.46 -15.03 11.33
N SER A 42 -7.20 -15.14 12.43
CA SER A 42 -6.75 -14.71 13.76
C SER A 42 -5.39 -15.32 14.12
N GLY A 43 -4.50 -14.46 14.63
CA GLY A 43 -3.14 -14.86 15.06
C GLY A 43 -2.11 -14.98 13.94
N MET A 44 -2.46 -14.84 12.67
CA MET A 44 -1.47 -14.73 11.59
C MET A 44 -0.49 -13.59 11.83
N ARG A 45 0.77 -13.82 11.51
CA ARG A 45 1.84 -12.81 11.54
C ARG A 45 1.91 -12.09 10.20
N VAL A 46 1.69 -10.80 10.22
CA VAL A 46 1.70 -9.94 9.03
C VAL A 46 2.80 -8.89 9.17
N LEU A 47 3.61 -8.72 8.15
CA LEU A 47 4.50 -7.57 8.01
C LEU A 47 3.77 -6.50 7.20
N ASP A 48 3.59 -5.32 7.79
CA ASP A 48 3.14 -4.11 7.07
C ASP A 48 4.37 -3.26 6.76
N LEU A 49 4.75 -3.24 5.47
CA LEU A 49 6.01 -2.72 4.98
C LEU A 49 5.82 -1.29 4.45
N GLY A 50 6.46 -0.32 5.10
CA GLY A 50 6.24 1.10 4.83
C GLY A 50 4.91 1.59 5.40
N CYS A 51 4.60 1.21 6.65
CA CYS A 51 3.30 1.45 7.29
C CYS A 51 2.99 2.94 7.58
N GLY A 52 3.94 3.85 7.37
CA GLY A 52 3.78 5.25 7.72
C GLY A 52 3.34 5.43 9.17
N LYS A 53 2.20 6.07 9.39
CA LYS A 53 1.61 6.28 10.72
C LYS A 53 0.83 5.06 11.25
N ALA A 54 1.04 3.86 10.68
CA ALA A 54 0.45 2.59 11.09
C ALA A 54 -1.08 2.50 11.02
N ALA A 55 -1.74 3.34 10.21
CA ALA A 55 -3.20 3.29 10.08
C ALA A 55 -3.67 1.95 9.50
N SER A 56 -3.03 1.47 8.42
CA SER A 56 -3.23 0.14 7.82
C SER A 56 -2.98 -0.99 8.82
N SER A 57 -1.87 -0.91 9.57
CA SER A 57 -1.50 -1.91 10.57
C SER A 57 -2.57 -2.05 11.68
N ILE A 58 -3.03 -0.92 12.21
CA ILE A 58 -4.08 -0.87 13.24
C ILE A 58 -5.39 -1.44 12.69
N PHE A 59 -5.77 -1.06 11.47
CA PHE A 59 -6.96 -1.58 10.81
C PHE A 59 -6.91 -3.10 10.65
N LEU A 60 -5.81 -3.63 10.10
CA LEU A 60 -5.64 -5.08 9.91
C LEU A 60 -5.69 -5.84 11.23
N ALA A 61 -5.03 -5.35 12.27
CA ALA A 61 -5.02 -5.97 13.58
C ALA A 61 -6.44 -6.02 14.21
N ARG A 62 -7.22 -4.95 14.07
CA ARG A 62 -8.57 -4.86 14.64
C ARG A 62 -9.60 -5.67 13.87
N GLU A 63 -9.60 -5.55 12.55
CA GLU A 63 -10.65 -6.15 11.71
C GLU A 63 -10.44 -7.64 11.42
N PHE A 64 -9.18 -8.11 11.48
CA PHE A 64 -8.84 -9.51 11.16
C PHE A 64 -8.16 -10.26 12.30
N ALA A 65 -7.96 -9.63 13.46
CA ALA A 65 -7.30 -10.20 14.62
C ALA A 65 -5.89 -10.77 14.33
N VAL A 66 -5.20 -10.23 13.34
CA VAL A 66 -3.81 -10.57 12.97
C VAL A 66 -2.81 -9.83 13.85
N GLN A 67 -1.61 -10.38 13.98
CA GLN A 67 -0.45 -9.72 14.60
C GLN A 67 0.32 -8.98 13.52
N VAL A 68 0.52 -7.67 13.65
CA VAL A 68 1.13 -6.83 12.62
C VAL A 68 2.43 -6.21 13.08
N TRP A 69 3.52 -6.53 12.40
CA TRP A 69 4.79 -5.82 12.50
C TRP A 69 4.74 -4.62 11.56
N ALA A 70 4.53 -3.46 12.14
CA ALA A 70 4.37 -2.19 11.43
C ALA A 70 5.73 -1.54 11.22
N THR A 71 6.33 -1.68 10.03
CA THR A 71 7.68 -1.21 9.73
C THR A 71 7.68 0.04 8.87
N ASP A 72 8.51 1.03 9.27
CA ASP A 72 8.70 2.27 8.52
C ASP A 72 10.07 2.87 8.85
N SER A 73 10.73 3.52 7.89
CA SER A 73 12.04 4.15 8.09
C SER A 73 11.94 5.59 8.60
N GLY A 74 10.88 6.30 8.25
CA GLY A 74 10.66 7.72 8.53
C GLY A 74 9.86 7.99 9.80
N THR A 75 8.88 7.12 10.11
CA THR A 75 7.95 7.34 11.20
C THR A 75 8.46 6.74 12.52
N SER A 76 8.21 7.45 13.62
CA SER A 76 8.60 7.00 14.97
C SER A 76 7.79 5.76 15.40
N ALA A 77 8.50 4.67 15.75
CA ALA A 77 7.86 3.48 16.29
C ALA A 77 7.11 3.78 17.62
N THR A 78 7.64 4.67 18.46
CA THR A 78 7.00 5.11 19.71
C THR A 78 5.67 5.82 19.43
N ASP A 79 5.60 6.68 18.40
CA ASP A 79 4.38 7.39 18.09
C ASP A 79 3.36 6.47 17.42
N ASN A 80 3.79 5.52 16.62
CA ASN A 80 2.92 4.46 16.10
C ASN A 80 2.36 3.57 17.23
N PHE A 81 3.17 3.27 18.25
CA PHE A 81 2.70 2.53 19.41
C PHE A 81 1.63 3.30 20.21
N LYS A 82 1.81 4.63 20.39
CA LYS A 82 0.77 5.48 21.00
C LYS A 82 -0.54 5.46 20.21
N ARG A 83 -0.47 5.45 18.86
CA ARG A 83 -1.65 5.32 17.99
C ARG A 83 -2.34 3.96 18.17
N ALA A 84 -1.55 2.90 18.29
CA ALA A 84 -2.08 1.55 18.55
C ALA A 84 -2.79 1.48 19.91
N ILE A 85 -2.22 2.08 20.97
CA ILE A 85 -2.87 2.19 22.30
C ILE A 85 -4.21 2.95 22.20
N ALA A 86 -4.23 4.08 21.49
CA ALA A 86 -5.43 4.90 21.35
C ALA A 86 -6.61 4.16 20.70
N LEU A 87 -6.34 3.09 19.94
CA LEU A 87 -7.35 2.23 19.32
C LEU A 87 -7.32 0.78 19.85
N GLU A 88 -6.82 0.57 21.08
CA GLU A 88 -6.84 -0.73 21.77
C GLU A 88 -6.29 -1.88 20.93
N SER A 89 -5.19 -1.63 20.21
CA SER A 89 -4.55 -2.60 19.32
C SER A 89 -3.08 -2.88 19.65
N GLU A 90 -2.57 -2.34 20.79
CA GLU A 90 -1.17 -2.43 21.22
C GLU A 90 -0.69 -3.86 21.47
N THR A 91 -1.60 -4.80 21.71
CA THR A 91 -1.27 -6.22 21.90
C THR A 91 -1.07 -6.97 20.58
N ARG A 92 -1.40 -6.34 19.44
CA ARG A 92 -1.33 -6.94 18.11
C ARG A 92 -0.53 -6.11 17.10
N VAL A 93 -0.21 -4.86 17.39
CA VAL A 93 0.58 -3.99 16.52
C VAL A 93 1.94 -3.75 17.14
N PHE A 94 3.00 -4.15 16.43
CA PHE A 94 4.38 -4.09 16.86
C PHE A 94 5.16 -3.13 15.95
N PRO A 95 5.22 -1.83 16.25
CA PRO A 95 5.91 -0.87 15.42
C PRO A 95 7.43 -1.03 15.50
N VAL A 96 8.09 -1.01 14.35
CA VAL A 96 9.55 -1.11 14.25
C VAL A 96 10.05 -0.06 13.27
N ARG A 97 10.94 0.83 13.73
CA ARG A 97 11.60 1.78 12.82
C ARG A 97 12.76 1.10 12.12
N VAL A 98 12.61 0.84 10.82
CA VAL A 98 13.61 0.08 10.03
C VAL A 98 13.48 0.40 8.55
N ASP A 99 14.61 0.34 7.84
CA ASP A 99 14.64 0.40 6.38
C ASP A 99 14.12 -0.90 5.78
N ALA A 100 13.30 -0.79 4.72
CA ALA A 100 12.73 -1.92 4.00
C ALA A 100 13.79 -2.88 3.41
N HIS A 101 15.03 -2.41 3.19
CA HIS A 101 16.15 -3.22 2.70
C HIS A 101 16.98 -3.90 3.80
N SER A 102 16.67 -3.66 5.09
CA SER A 102 17.46 -4.14 6.23
C SER A 102 16.58 -4.71 7.33
N LEU A 103 15.61 -5.53 6.98
CA LEU A 103 14.61 -6.07 7.91
C LEU A 103 15.23 -7.05 8.92
N PRO A 104 15.04 -6.83 10.25
CA PRO A 104 15.67 -7.63 11.31
C PRO A 104 14.83 -8.86 11.70
N PHE A 105 14.26 -9.55 10.72
CA PHE A 105 13.38 -10.69 10.98
C PHE A 105 14.00 -12.01 10.52
N ALA A 106 13.57 -13.09 11.15
CA ALA A 106 13.93 -14.42 10.72
C ALA A 106 13.28 -14.75 9.37
N LYS A 107 13.95 -15.61 8.59
CA LYS A 107 13.34 -16.17 7.37
C LYS A 107 12.07 -16.95 7.74
N GLU A 108 11.11 -16.94 6.81
CA GLU A 108 9.84 -17.69 6.94
C GLU A 108 9.07 -17.36 8.25
N PHE A 109 9.17 -16.11 8.70
CA PHE A 109 8.53 -15.69 9.94
C PHE A 109 7.07 -15.25 9.73
N PHE A 110 6.74 -14.62 8.59
CA PHE A 110 5.42 -14.04 8.32
C PHE A 110 4.52 -14.97 7.52
N ASP A 111 3.24 -14.96 7.85
CA ASP A 111 2.18 -15.61 7.06
C ASP A 111 1.83 -14.77 5.82
N ALA A 112 1.92 -13.45 5.97
CA ALA A 112 1.76 -12.50 4.87
C ALA A 112 2.66 -11.27 5.03
N VAL A 113 3.03 -10.67 3.90
CA VAL A 113 3.61 -9.32 3.79
C VAL A 113 2.62 -8.46 3.04
N VAL A 114 2.35 -7.27 3.54
CA VAL A 114 1.55 -6.25 2.86
C VAL A 114 2.37 -4.98 2.69
N ALA A 115 2.14 -4.26 1.60
CA ALA A 115 2.68 -2.92 1.38
C ALA A 115 1.55 -2.06 0.79
N ILE A 116 1.20 -1.00 1.48
CA ILE A 116 0.08 -0.12 1.14
C ILE A 116 0.63 1.29 0.93
N ASP A 117 0.52 1.79 -0.29
CA ASP A 117 1.03 3.10 -0.71
C ASP A 117 2.53 3.28 -0.41
N SER A 118 3.32 2.23 -0.67
CA SER A 118 4.74 2.22 -0.28
C SER A 118 5.64 1.37 -1.18
N TYR A 119 5.11 0.37 -1.88
CA TYR A 119 5.94 -0.62 -2.60
C TYR A 119 6.71 -0.01 -3.77
N LEU A 120 6.18 1.03 -4.40
CA LEU A 120 6.85 1.72 -5.51
C LEU A 120 8.22 2.31 -5.13
N TYR A 121 8.47 2.61 -3.86
CA TYR A 121 9.73 3.20 -3.41
C TYR A 121 10.91 2.22 -3.37
N PHE A 122 10.64 0.92 -3.36
CA PHE A 122 11.67 -0.12 -3.23
C PHE A 122 11.43 -1.35 -4.13
N GLY A 123 10.20 -1.59 -4.55
CA GLY A 123 9.81 -2.79 -5.29
C GLY A 123 10.22 -2.84 -6.76
N THR A 124 10.67 -1.73 -7.33
CA THR A 124 11.13 -1.65 -8.73
C THR A 124 12.49 -2.32 -8.96
N ASP A 125 13.32 -2.50 -7.91
CA ASP A 125 14.58 -3.27 -8.02
C ASP A 125 14.23 -4.76 -8.19
N GLU A 126 14.76 -5.39 -9.25
CA GLU A 126 14.56 -6.82 -9.53
C GLU A 126 15.01 -7.74 -8.37
N ARG A 127 15.91 -7.26 -7.51
CA ARG A 127 16.39 -7.99 -6.33
C ARG A 127 15.48 -7.87 -5.12
N TYR A 128 14.53 -6.93 -5.12
CA TYR A 128 13.72 -6.67 -3.95
C TYR A 128 12.69 -7.78 -3.67
N LEU A 129 11.97 -8.26 -4.67
CA LEU A 129 11.05 -9.37 -4.49
C LEU A 129 11.75 -10.63 -3.95
N PRO A 130 12.89 -11.09 -4.49
CA PRO A 130 13.68 -12.19 -3.90
C PRO A 130 14.08 -11.94 -2.44
N TYR A 131 14.40 -10.70 -2.09
CA TYR A 131 14.73 -10.33 -0.72
C TYR A 131 13.53 -10.43 0.21
N ILE A 132 12.40 -9.82 -0.11
CA ILE A 132 11.24 -9.78 0.79
C ILE A 132 10.56 -11.14 0.94
N VAL A 133 10.51 -11.95 -0.11
CA VAL A 133 9.88 -13.27 -0.10
C VAL A 133 10.57 -14.24 0.86
N GLN A 134 11.86 -14.05 1.18
CA GLN A 134 12.54 -14.91 2.16
C GLN A 134 11.91 -14.86 3.56
N PHE A 135 11.26 -13.75 3.94
CA PHE A 135 10.62 -13.59 5.24
C PHE A 135 9.21 -14.19 5.30
N ILE A 136 8.65 -14.55 4.15
CA ILE A 136 7.32 -15.16 4.04
C ILE A 136 7.47 -16.67 4.19
N LYS A 137 6.58 -17.30 4.96
CA LYS A 137 6.49 -18.76 5.05
C LYS A 137 6.19 -19.39 3.69
N PRO A 138 6.61 -20.66 3.44
CA PRO A 138 6.14 -21.40 2.27
C PRO A 138 4.61 -21.38 2.18
N GLY A 139 4.09 -21.04 1.00
CA GLY A 139 2.65 -20.92 0.78
C GLY A 139 1.99 -19.67 1.37
N GLY A 140 2.75 -18.80 2.06
CA GLY A 140 2.28 -17.49 2.53
C GLY A 140 2.13 -16.48 1.39
N PHE A 141 1.73 -15.25 1.70
CA PHE A 141 1.29 -14.28 0.71
C PHE A 141 2.09 -12.98 0.75
N ILE A 142 2.17 -12.33 -0.41
CA ILE A 142 2.54 -10.92 -0.53
C ILE A 142 1.41 -10.19 -1.23
N GLY A 143 1.01 -9.04 -0.67
CA GLY A 143 -0.05 -8.20 -1.22
C GLY A 143 0.37 -6.73 -1.25
N VAL A 144 0.13 -6.07 -2.37
CA VAL A 144 0.47 -4.67 -2.60
C VAL A 144 -0.75 -3.91 -3.09
N VAL A 145 -1.00 -2.74 -2.51
CA VAL A 145 -1.86 -1.71 -3.10
C VAL A 145 -1.03 -0.46 -3.26
N ASP A 146 -1.00 0.06 -4.47
CA ASP A 146 -0.20 1.24 -4.79
C ASP A 146 -0.77 1.98 -5.99
N ILE A 147 -0.29 3.19 -6.23
CA ILE A 147 -0.60 3.95 -7.44
C ILE A 147 0.05 3.27 -8.65
N GLY A 148 -0.67 3.24 -9.77
CA GLY A 148 -0.15 2.65 -11.02
C GLY A 148 -0.84 3.20 -12.25
N PHE A 149 -0.25 2.95 -13.40
CA PHE A 149 -0.86 3.30 -14.67
C PHE A 149 -1.79 2.18 -15.18
N ARG A 150 -2.87 2.58 -15.84
CA ARG A 150 -3.76 1.63 -16.54
C ARG A 150 -3.15 1.09 -17.82
N ARG A 151 -2.18 1.80 -18.40
CA ARG A 151 -1.31 1.38 -19.49
C ARG A 151 0.11 1.82 -19.20
N GLU A 152 1.08 1.06 -19.63
CA GLU A 152 2.47 1.44 -19.44
C GLU A 152 2.81 2.74 -20.16
N ILE A 153 3.61 3.57 -19.50
CA ILE A 153 4.17 4.80 -20.04
C ILE A 153 5.69 4.68 -19.92
N GLY A 154 6.32 4.27 -21.02
CA GLY A 154 7.75 3.96 -21.02
C GLY A 154 8.66 5.19 -21.11
N SER A 155 8.12 6.36 -21.42
CA SER A 155 8.90 7.57 -21.58
C SER A 155 8.07 8.84 -21.43
N ILE A 156 8.74 9.97 -21.17
CA ILE A 156 8.11 11.29 -21.12
C ILE A 156 7.37 11.64 -22.43
N ALA A 157 7.81 11.14 -23.56
CA ALA A 157 7.17 11.39 -24.85
C ALA A 157 5.80 10.72 -24.97
N GLU A 158 5.62 9.57 -24.33
CA GLU A 158 4.36 8.82 -24.27
C GLU A 158 3.42 9.33 -23.16
N ALA A 159 3.96 10.10 -22.22
CA ALA A 159 3.20 10.60 -21.09
C ALA A 159 2.18 11.66 -21.54
N PRO A 160 0.94 11.63 -20.98
CA PRO A 160 0.00 12.72 -21.09
C PRO A 160 0.63 14.06 -20.65
N GLU A 161 0.17 15.15 -21.22
CA GLU A 161 0.76 16.48 -21.01
C GLU A 161 0.84 16.88 -19.53
N TYR A 162 -0.17 16.56 -18.74
CA TYR A 162 -0.24 16.87 -17.31
C TYR A 162 0.75 16.08 -16.45
N LEU A 163 1.31 14.95 -16.93
CA LEU A 163 2.35 14.17 -16.24
C LEU A 163 3.77 14.63 -16.58
N ARG A 164 3.98 15.21 -17.77
CA ARG A 164 5.32 15.54 -18.29
C ARG A 164 6.14 16.45 -17.37
N PRO A 165 5.60 17.51 -16.72
CA PRO A 165 6.39 18.45 -15.92
C PRO A 165 7.16 17.80 -14.77
N GLN A 166 6.71 16.64 -14.28
CA GLN A 166 7.29 15.94 -13.13
C GLN A 166 7.62 14.48 -13.44
N TYR A 167 7.66 14.10 -14.74
CA TYR A 167 7.77 12.71 -15.15
C TYR A 167 8.99 12.03 -14.53
N GLU A 168 10.19 12.57 -14.75
CA GLU A 168 11.44 11.97 -14.26
C GLU A 168 11.50 11.87 -12.72
N LYS A 169 10.85 12.77 -12.03
CA LYS A 169 10.93 12.85 -10.56
C LYS A 169 9.94 11.92 -9.86
N TYR A 170 8.73 11.77 -10.40
CA TYR A 170 7.65 11.07 -9.71
C TYR A 170 7.05 9.91 -10.51
N TRP A 171 6.97 10.03 -11.84
CA TRP A 171 6.19 9.11 -12.66
C TRP A 171 7.02 8.02 -13.32
N SER A 172 8.34 8.21 -13.46
CA SER A 172 9.23 7.23 -14.11
C SER A 172 9.36 5.91 -13.34
N SER A 173 9.02 5.90 -12.04
CA SER A 173 8.99 4.69 -11.20
C SER A 173 7.61 4.06 -11.08
N ILE A 174 6.58 4.71 -11.63
CA ILE A 174 5.21 4.19 -11.62
C ILE A 174 4.99 3.37 -12.89
N HIS A 175 4.53 2.14 -12.72
CA HIS A 175 4.33 1.19 -13.80
C HIS A 175 2.89 0.72 -13.86
N ALA A 176 2.48 0.20 -15.01
CA ALA A 176 1.21 -0.46 -15.15
C ALA A 176 1.17 -1.77 -14.35
N ILE A 177 -0.02 -2.13 -13.87
CA ILE A 177 -0.20 -3.35 -13.09
C ILE A 177 0.28 -4.61 -13.82
N GLU A 178 0.17 -4.64 -15.14
CA GLU A 178 0.65 -5.78 -15.95
C GLU A 178 2.19 -5.88 -15.93
N CYS A 179 2.90 -4.73 -15.88
CA CYS A 179 4.35 -4.73 -15.71
C CYS A 179 4.74 -5.27 -14.33
N TRP A 180 4.06 -4.85 -13.26
CA TRP A 180 4.26 -5.40 -11.93
C TRP A 180 4.02 -6.92 -11.87
N LYS A 181 2.95 -7.39 -12.48
CA LYS A 181 2.62 -8.82 -12.57
C LYS A 181 3.72 -9.60 -13.30
N GLN A 182 4.17 -9.12 -14.47
CA GLN A 182 5.25 -9.75 -15.23
C GLN A 182 6.56 -9.73 -14.46
N HIS A 183 6.89 -8.62 -13.81
CA HIS A 183 8.08 -8.48 -12.97
C HIS A 183 8.11 -9.56 -11.86
N TRP A 184 6.99 -9.76 -11.15
CA TRP A 184 6.90 -10.78 -10.12
C TRP A 184 6.96 -12.20 -10.69
N GLN A 185 6.24 -12.47 -11.77
CA GLN A 185 6.21 -13.81 -12.39
C GLN A 185 7.56 -14.25 -12.93
N LYS A 186 8.35 -13.32 -13.49
CA LYS A 186 9.70 -13.59 -13.99
C LYS A 186 10.63 -14.22 -12.95
N THR A 187 10.44 -13.90 -11.67
CA THR A 187 11.29 -14.45 -10.59
C THR A 187 11.10 -15.94 -10.36
N GLY A 188 9.92 -16.48 -10.71
CA GLY A 188 9.55 -17.86 -10.40
C GLY A 188 9.31 -18.14 -8.91
N LEU A 189 9.40 -17.12 -8.04
CA LEU A 189 9.29 -17.27 -6.58
C LEU A 189 7.86 -17.22 -6.07
N VAL A 190 6.96 -16.61 -6.83
CA VAL A 190 5.56 -16.40 -6.44
C VAL A 190 4.60 -16.75 -7.57
N ASP A 191 3.38 -17.13 -7.19
CA ASP A 191 2.25 -17.30 -8.09
C ASP A 191 1.27 -16.15 -7.91
N VAL A 192 1.13 -15.28 -8.93
CA VAL A 192 0.20 -14.14 -8.88
C VAL A 192 -1.24 -14.67 -8.90
N GLN A 193 -2.00 -14.32 -7.85
CA GLN A 193 -3.38 -14.75 -7.63
C GLN A 193 -4.38 -13.67 -8.02
N HIS A 194 -4.01 -12.40 -7.86
CA HIS A 194 -4.84 -11.23 -8.17
C HIS A 194 -3.99 -10.09 -8.70
N ALA A 195 -4.48 -9.42 -9.75
CA ALA A 195 -3.85 -8.24 -10.32
C ALA A 195 -4.93 -7.41 -11.01
N GLN A 196 -5.55 -6.47 -10.28
CA GLN A 196 -6.62 -5.59 -10.78
C GLN A 196 -6.59 -4.24 -10.06
N PHE A 197 -7.24 -3.24 -10.64
CA PHE A 197 -7.46 -1.98 -9.95
C PHE A 197 -8.52 -2.14 -8.85
N LEU A 198 -8.34 -1.41 -7.74
CA LEU A 198 -9.31 -1.41 -6.66
C LEU A 198 -10.68 -0.90 -7.14
N PRO A 199 -11.78 -1.42 -6.58
CA PRO A 199 -13.07 -0.77 -6.71
C PRO A 199 -12.97 0.68 -6.28
N GLN A 200 -13.61 1.59 -7.04
CA GLN A 200 -13.60 3.03 -6.76
C GLN A 200 -12.20 3.69 -6.71
N SER A 201 -11.20 3.07 -7.34
CA SER A 201 -9.83 3.60 -7.45
C SER A 201 -9.82 5.09 -7.82
N ASP A 202 -10.59 5.49 -8.83
CA ASP A 202 -10.67 6.88 -9.29
C ASP A 202 -11.27 7.81 -8.22
N TRP A 203 -12.27 7.33 -7.48
CA TRP A 203 -12.88 8.09 -6.39
C TRP A 203 -11.92 8.24 -5.22
N LEU A 204 -11.22 7.16 -4.82
CA LEU A 204 -10.24 7.17 -3.74
C LEU A 204 -9.13 8.17 -4.02
N LEU A 205 -8.57 8.15 -5.24
CA LEU A 205 -7.53 9.09 -5.65
C LEU A 205 -8.00 10.54 -5.63
N ARG A 206 -9.18 10.85 -6.22
CA ARG A 206 -9.64 12.24 -6.39
C ARG A 206 -10.18 12.86 -5.10
N ASN A 207 -10.88 12.11 -4.27
CA ASN A 207 -11.64 12.69 -3.16
C ASN A 207 -10.86 12.69 -1.84
N TYR A 208 -9.89 11.82 -1.67
CA TYR A 208 -9.16 11.76 -0.41
C TYR A 208 -8.07 12.83 -0.28
N TRP A 209 -7.53 13.28 -1.41
CA TRP A 209 -6.50 14.31 -1.46
C TRP A 209 -7.04 15.75 -1.35
N VAL A 210 -8.31 15.96 -1.64
CA VAL A 210 -8.92 17.31 -1.76
C VAL A 210 -8.97 18.08 -0.44
N GLU A 211 -8.88 17.41 0.70
CA GLU A 211 -9.05 18.05 2.02
C GLU A 211 -7.74 18.26 2.80
N ARG A 212 -6.58 18.20 2.15
CA ARG A 212 -5.31 18.52 2.79
C ARG A 212 -5.15 20.04 3.00
N PRO A 213 -4.35 20.48 4.01
CA PRO A 213 -4.10 21.90 4.24
C PRO A 213 -3.60 22.62 2.97
N PRO A 214 -3.93 23.91 2.78
CA PRO A 214 -3.62 24.67 1.56
C PRO A 214 -2.15 24.68 1.12
N ASN A 215 -1.22 24.55 2.06
CA ASN A 215 0.22 24.45 1.81
C ASN A 215 0.68 23.08 1.23
N GLN A 216 -0.20 22.09 1.16
CA GLN A 216 0.04 20.80 0.51
C GLN A 216 -0.64 20.69 -0.87
N ASN A 217 -1.44 21.66 -1.28
CA ASN A 217 -2.10 21.71 -2.59
C ASN A 217 -1.12 21.92 -3.77
N GLU A 218 0.17 22.04 -3.49
CA GLU A 218 1.22 22.13 -4.52
C GLU A 218 1.86 20.76 -4.83
N ASP A 219 1.38 19.66 -4.26
CA ASP A 219 1.89 18.34 -4.55
C ASP A 219 1.66 17.99 -6.03
N PRO A 220 2.72 17.71 -6.80
CA PRO A 220 2.61 17.42 -8.23
C PRO A 220 1.77 16.19 -8.54
N ILE A 221 1.76 15.20 -7.64
CA ILE A 221 0.93 13.99 -7.78
C ILE A 221 -0.54 14.37 -7.71
N MET A 222 -0.91 15.21 -6.74
CA MET A 222 -2.26 15.75 -6.60
C MET A 222 -2.75 16.45 -7.86
N ARG A 223 -1.93 17.37 -8.38
CA ARG A 223 -2.28 18.10 -9.60
C ARG A 223 -2.48 17.14 -10.78
N ALA A 224 -1.63 16.13 -10.89
CA ALA A 224 -1.75 15.16 -11.95
C ALA A 224 -3.03 14.34 -11.82
N VAL A 225 -3.36 13.84 -10.63
CA VAL A 225 -4.60 13.09 -10.37
C VAL A 225 -5.85 13.95 -10.63
N GLN A 226 -5.82 15.25 -10.29
CA GLN A 226 -6.93 16.18 -10.56
C GLN A 226 -7.15 16.42 -12.06
N ASN A 227 -6.06 16.41 -12.85
CA ASN A 227 -6.08 16.63 -14.30
C ASN A 227 -6.16 15.33 -15.11
N ASP A 228 -6.26 14.18 -14.46
CA ASP A 228 -6.33 12.86 -15.09
C ASP A 228 -7.75 12.55 -15.58
N ASP A 229 -8.25 13.33 -16.57
CA ASP A 229 -9.56 13.12 -17.16
C ASP A 229 -9.63 11.83 -17.99
N GLU A 230 -8.50 11.39 -18.52
CA GLU A 230 -8.37 10.14 -19.28
C GLU A 230 -8.32 8.90 -18.36
N ARG A 231 -8.27 9.09 -17.04
CA ARG A 231 -8.17 8.02 -16.04
C ARG A 231 -7.00 7.08 -16.28
N VAL A 232 -5.84 7.65 -16.56
CA VAL A 232 -4.60 6.91 -16.80
C VAL A 232 -4.03 6.35 -15.50
N ILE A 233 -4.27 7.06 -14.39
CA ILE A 233 -3.79 6.71 -13.06
C ILE A 233 -4.86 5.95 -12.29
N GLY A 234 -4.46 4.99 -11.46
CA GLY A 234 -5.36 4.25 -10.59
C GLY A 234 -4.64 3.62 -9.40
N LEU A 235 -5.39 3.14 -8.41
CA LEU A 235 -4.87 2.31 -7.32
C LEU A 235 -5.02 0.84 -7.73
N PHE A 236 -3.92 0.13 -7.90
CA PHE A 236 -3.94 -1.30 -8.21
C PHE A 236 -3.80 -2.15 -6.93
N CYS A 237 -4.31 -3.37 -7.01
CA CYS A 237 -4.12 -4.42 -6.02
C CYS A 237 -3.44 -5.61 -6.69
N LEU A 238 -2.27 -5.99 -6.18
CA LEU A 238 -1.49 -7.13 -6.65
C LEU A 238 -1.27 -8.10 -5.49
N VAL A 239 -1.71 -9.34 -5.64
CA VAL A 239 -1.54 -10.39 -4.62
C VAL A 239 -0.90 -11.61 -5.25
N ALA A 240 0.10 -12.16 -4.57
CA ALA A 240 0.74 -13.40 -4.97
C ALA A 240 0.98 -14.31 -3.77
N ARG A 241 1.06 -15.61 -4.04
CA ARG A 241 1.40 -16.65 -3.08
C ARG A 241 2.85 -17.10 -3.29
N LYS A 242 3.62 -17.17 -2.21
CA LYS A 242 4.97 -17.76 -2.25
C LYS A 242 4.89 -19.26 -2.62
N ARG A 243 5.72 -19.68 -3.57
CA ARG A 243 5.89 -21.09 -3.96
C ARG A 243 6.60 -21.91 -2.90
#